data_1eb6440643b497ac7a29b25fbd09666f
#
_entry.id   1eb6440643b497ac7a29b25fbd09666f
#
_cell.length_a   1.000
_cell.length_b   1.000
_cell.length_c   1.000
_cell.angle_alpha   90.00
_cell.angle_beta   90.00
_cell.angle_gamma   90.00
#
_symmetry.space_group_name_H-M   'P 1'
#
loop_
_entity.id
_entity.type
_entity.pdbx_description
1 polymer ?
#
loop_
_entity_poly.entity_id
_entity_poly.type
_entity_poly.pdbx_seq_one_letter_code
_entity_poly.pdbx_strand_id
1 'polypeptide(L)'
;KTVMNTLKDHDYDVIAIGKINDIYDGEGVTEAIRTKNNMDGMDQLINVVKKDFNGISFLNLVDFDALYGHRRDKDGYAQAIKDFDERLPELIDHLQEDDLVIITADHGNDPTAEGTDHTREYIPVLMFSPKIDAYHELSGDTTFSSIGATIADNFNVELPKYGKSYLKEMGV
;
A
#
# COMPACT_ATOMS: atom_id res chain seq x y z
N LYS A 1 -16.29 -1.37 -9.67
CA LYS A 1 -16.36 -1.24 -8.22
C LYS A 1 -15.13 -1.92 -7.62
N THR A 2 -14.36 -1.22 -6.81
CA THR A 2 -13.18 -1.71 -6.11
C THR A 2 -13.50 -2.02 -4.65
N VAL A 3 -12.55 -2.62 -3.90
CA VAL A 3 -12.69 -2.81 -2.45
C VAL A 3 -12.91 -1.48 -1.72
N MET A 4 -12.33 -0.37 -2.21
CA MET A 4 -12.55 0.96 -1.62
C MET A 4 -14.02 1.39 -1.69
N ASN A 5 -14.71 1.17 -2.83
CA ASN A 5 -16.14 1.41 -2.92
C ASN A 5 -16.93 0.54 -1.93
N THR A 6 -16.54 -0.73 -1.80
CA THR A 6 -17.22 -1.67 -0.89
C THR A 6 -17.05 -1.23 0.56
N LEU A 7 -15.85 -0.83 0.97
CA LEU A 7 -15.59 -0.31 2.33
C LEU A 7 -16.41 0.94 2.60
N LYS A 8 -16.38 1.92 1.68
CA LYS A 8 -17.16 3.17 1.80
C LYS A 8 -18.67 2.90 1.91
N ASP A 9 -19.20 1.94 1.13
CA ASP A 9 -20.61 1.57 1.20
C ASP A 9 -21.00 0.89 2.53
N HIS A 10 -20.01 0.43 3.32
CA HIS A 10 -20.17 -0.13 4.66
C HIS A 10 -19.74 0.85 5.77
N ASP A 11 -19.69 2.15 5.47
CA ASP A 11 -19.35 3.21 6.41
C ASP A 11 -17.92 3.13 6.99
N TYR A 12 -16.99 2.44 6.32
CA TYR A 12 -15.58 2.47 6.64
C TYR A 12 -14.88 3.68 6.02
N ASP A 13 -13.86 4.18 6.71
CA ASP A 13 -12.99 5.23 6.19
C ASP A 13 -12.10 4.70 5.05
N VAL A 14 -11.97 5.49 3.99
CA VAL A 14 -11.03 5.26 2.89
C VAL A 14 -10.24 6.53 2.67
N ILE A 15 -9.07 6.59 3.31
CA ILE A 15 -8.20 7.77 3.33
C ILE A 15 -7.12 7.60 2.25
N ALA A 16 -7.26 8.36 1.17
CA ALA A 16 -6.33 8.36 0.04
C ALA A 16 -5.21 9.37 0.26
N ILE A 17 -3.95 8.92 0.27
CA ILE A 17 -2.78 9.77 0.45
C ILE A 17 -1.92 9.77 -0.82
N GLY A 18 -1.52 10.93 -1.30
CA GLY A 18 -0.80 11.11 -2.55
C GLY A 18 -1.70 11.11 -3.76
N LYS A 19 -1.37 10.33 -4.80
CA LYS A 19 -2.12 10.28 -6.07
C LYS A 19 -3.30 9.30 -6.08
N ILE A 20 -3.56 8.58 -5.00
CA ILE A 20 -4.62 7.56 -4.98
C ILE A 20 -5.98 8.14 -5.37
N ASN A 21 -6.34 9.30 -4.83
CA ASN A 21 -7.60 9.96 -5.20
C ASN A 21 -7.69 10.25 -6.71
N ASP A 22 -6.61 10.71 -7.31
CA ASP A 22 -6.58 11.05 -8.75
C ASP A 22 -6.59 9.79 -9.62
N ILE A 23 -5.89 8.72 -9.21
CA ILE A 23 -5.86 7.43 -9.92
C ILE A 23 -7.25 6.79 -9.98
N TYR A 24 -8.03 6.90 -8.92
CA TYR A 24 -9.37 6.32 -8.83
C TYR A 24 -10.51 7.31 -9.10
N ASP A 25 -10.19 8.53 -9.60
CA ASP A 25 -11.16 9.60 -9.89
C ASP A 25 -12.10 9.89 -8.70
N GLY A 26 -11.57 9.80 -7.47
CA GLY A 26 -12.31 9.99 -6.22
C GLY A 26 -13.27 8.85 -5.85
N GLU A 27 -13.36 7.80 -6.70
CA GLU A 27 -14.27 6.69 -6.48
C GLU A 27 -13.86 5.85 -5.27
N GLY A 28 -14.80 5.68 -4.33
CA GLY A 28 -14.58 4.91 -3.10
C GLY A 28 -13.76 5.65 -2.03
N VAL A 29 -13.35 6.89 -2.25
CA VAL A 29 -12.55 7.69 -1.29
C VAL A 29 -13.47 8.47 -0.35
N THR A 30 -13.16 8.51 0.95
CA THR A 30 -13.85 9.32 1.96
C THR A 30 -13.06 10.58 2.32
N GLU A 31 -11.73 10.51 2.35
CA GLU A 31 -10.82 11.62 2.60
C GLU A 31 -9.63 11.55 1.63
N ALA A 32 -9.17 12.70 1.10
CA ALA A 32 -8.02 12.78 0.21
C ALA A 32 -6.97 13.76 0.75
N ILE A 33 -5.73 13.30 0.87
CA ILE A 33 -4.59 14.07 1.36
C ILE A 33 -3.52 14.14 0.27
N ARG A 34 -3.19 15.34 -0.19
CA ARG A 34 -2.13 15.54 -1.19
C ARG A 34 -0.76 15.53 -0.54
N THR A 35 0.23 15.04 -1.28
CA THR A 35 1.63 14.97 -0.86
C THR A 35 2.55 15.65 -1.87
N LYS A 36 3.71 16.11 -1.41
CA LYS A 36 4.71 16.79 -2.23
C LYS A 36 5.80 15.82 -2.72
N ASN A 37 6.12 14.82 -1.93
CA ASN A 37 7.14 13.79 -2.17
C ASN A 37 6.90 12.59 -1.25
N ASN A 38 7.76 11.56 -1.34
CA ASN A 38 7.63 10.34 -0.54
C ASN A 38 7.67 10.61 0.98
N MET A 39 8.57 11.48 1.45
CA MET A 39 8.71 11.74 2.89
C MET A 39 7.52 12.52 3.45
N ASP A 40 6.98 13.49 2.71
CA ASP A 40 5.71 14.13 3.06
C ASP A 40 4.56 13.09 3.09
N GLY A 41 4.60 12.11 2.17
CA GLY A 41 3.66 10.98 2.18
C GLY A 41 3.74 10.17 3.47
N MET A 42 4.95 9.85 3.93
CA MET A 42 5.15 9.17 5.21
C MET A 42 4.69 10.00 6.40
N ASP A 43 4.95 11.31 6.40
CA ASP A 43 4.46 12.22 7.44
C ASP A 43 2.92 12.22 7.52
N GLN A 44 2.25 12.29 6.35
CA GLN A 44 0.79 12.25 6.29
C GLN A 44 0.23 10.89 6.76
N LEU A 45 0.84 9.77 6.33
CA LEU A 45 0.44 8.43 6.78
C LEU A 45 0.54 8.30 8.31
N ILE A 46 1.69 8.67 8.89
CA ILE A 46 1.92 8.60 10.33
C ILE A 46 0.93 9.51 11.09
N ASN A 47 0.62 10.69 10.54
CA ASN A 47 -0.41 11.57 11.12
C ASN A 47 -1.82 10.97 11.06
N VAL A 48 -2.13 10.20 10.03
CA VAL A 48 -3.41 9.48 9.92
C VAL A 48 -3.47 8.33 10.92
N VAL A 49 -2.43 7.50 11.01
CA VAL A 49 -2.36 6.36 11.93
C VAL A 49 -2.46 6.80 13.41
N LYS A 50 -2.02 8.02 13.75
CA LYS A 50 -2.19 8.60 15.08
C LYS A 50 -3.63 9.00 15.42
N LYS A 51 -4.54 9.04 14.43
CA LYS A 51 -5.95 9.33 14.64
C LYS A 51 -6.72 8.05 14.86
N ASP A 52 -7.84 8.16 15.56
CA ASP A 52 -8.80 7.06 15.67
C ASP A 52 -9.66 7.04 14.39
N PHE A 53 -9.49 6.01 13.54
CA PHE A 53 -10.31 5.77 12.35
C PHE A 53 -10.52 4.26 12.14
N ASN A 54 -11.59 3.89 11.48
CA ASN A 54 -11.89 2.49 11.16
C ASN A 54 -12.04 2.31 9.65
N GLY A 55 -11.02 1.74 9.01
CA GLY A 55 -10.98 1.64 7.56
C GLY A 55 -9.57 1.44 7.02
N ILE A 56 -9.31 1.98 5.84
CA ILE A 56 -7.98 1.91 5.20
C ILE A 56 -7.38 3.30 4.99
N SER A 57 -6.07 3.38 5.16
CA SER A 57 -5.24 4.48 4.69
C SER A 57 -4.37 3.97 3.55
N PHE A 58 -4.54 4.50 2.35
CA PHE A 58 -3.83 4.08 1.15
C PHE A 58 -2.88 5.17 0.68
N LEU A 59 -1.58 4.94 0.87
CA LEU A 59 -0.51 5.85 0.47
C LEU A 59 0.12 5.40 -0.86
N ASN A 60 0.30 6.35 -1.79
CA ASN A 60 1.11 6.18 -2.99
C ASN A 60 2.41 7.00 -2.87
N LEU A 61 3.56 6.33 -2.86
CA LEU A 61 4.90 6.92 -2.83
C LEU A 61 5.41 7.11 -4.27
N VAL A 62 5.11 8.27 -4.86
CA VAL A 62 5.24 8.54 -6.30
C VAL A 62 6.68 8.70 -6.77
N ASP A 63 7.61 9.12 -5.89
CA ASP A 63 8.98 9.47 -6.29
C ASP A 63 9.76 8.26 -6.83
N PHE A 64 9.46 7.04 -6.36
CA PHE A 64 10.09 5.82 -6.86
C PHE A 64 9.98 5.71 -8.37
N ASP A 65 8.80 5.96 -8.91
CA ASP A 65 8.56 5.91 -10.35
C ASP A 65 8.94 7.23 -11.04
N ALA A 66 8.38 8.35 -10.56
CA ALA A 66 8.47 9.63 -11.25
C ALA A 66 9.87 10.25 -11.25
N LEU A 67 10.63 10.10 -10.17
CA LEU A 67 11.97 10.70 -10.04
C LEU A 67 13.09 9.72 -10.39
N TYR A 68 12.93 8.42 -10.07
CA TYR A 68 14.03 7.47 -10.15
C TYR A 68 13.80 6.37 -11.20
N GLY A 69 12.62 5.78 -11.27
CA GLY A 69 12.29 4.69 -12.18
C GLY A 69 12.38 5.12 -13.65
N HIS A 70 11.58 6.08 -14.07
CA HIS A 70 11.59 6.61 -15.43
C HIS A 70 12.90 7.30 -15.83
N ARG A 71 13.65 7.81 -14.88
CA ARG A 71 14.94 8.47 -15.12
C ARG A 71 16.13 7.53 -15.05
N ARG A 72 15.91 6.25 -14.77
CA ARG A 72 16.97 5.24 -14.62
C ARG A 72 18.04 5.64 -13.61
N ASP A 73 17.62 6.37 -12.57
CA ASP A 73 18.45 6.74 -11.43
C ASP A 73 18.43 5.65 -10.38
N LYS A 74 19.25 4.63 -10.58
CA LYS A 74 19.35 3.46 -9.67
C LYS A 74 19.84 3.85 -8.27
N ASP A 75 20.71 4.84 -8.17
CA ASP A 75 21.29 5.26 -6.89
C ASP A 75 20.25 6.06 -6.08
N GLY A 76 19.52 6.96 -6.74
CA GLY A 76 18.37 7.65 -6.15
C GLY A 76 17.25 6.70 -5.76
N TYR A 77 16.96 5.68 -6.58
CA TYR A 77 15.97 4.64 -6.26
C TYR A 77 16.37 3.86 -4.99
N ALA A 78 17.63 3.42 -4.92
CA ALA A 78 18.17 2.72 -3.75
C ALA A 78 18.15 3.61 -2.49
N GLN A 79 18.45 4.91 -2.63
CA GLN A 79 18.39 5.83 -1.51
C GLN A 79 16.95 6.04 -1.04
N ALA A 80 15.98 6.16 -1.96
CA ALA A 80 14.55 6.30 -1.61
C ALA A 80 14.01 5.09 -0.85
N ILE A 81 14.50 3.86 -1.15
CA ILE A 81 14.17 2.66 -0.36
C ILE A 81 14.71 2.79 1.07
N LYS A 82 15.94 3.25 1.23
CA LYS A 82 16.55 3.44 2.57
C LYS A 82 15.81 4.52 3.36
N ASP A 83 15.50 5.65 2.72
CA ASP A 83 14.76 6.73 3.35
C ASP A 83 13.37 6.26 3.83
N PHE A 84 12.70 5.40 3.05
CA PHE A 84 11.45 4.76 3.46
C PHE A 84 11.64 3.79 4.63
N ASP A 85 12.65 2.93 4.55
CA ASP A 85 12.98 1.94 5.59
C ASP A 85 13.29 2.62 6.94
N GLU A 86 14.01 3.75 6.92
CA GLU A 86 14.30 4.55 8.11
C GLU A 86 13.05 5.14 8.78
N ARG A 87 11.95 5.30 8.04
CA ARG A 87 10.67 5.80 8.56
C ARG A 87 9.72 4.70 9.05
N LEU A 88 9.97 3.43 8.68
CA LEU A 88 9.11 2.30 9.08
C LEU A 88 9.01 2.13 10.60
N PRO A 89 10.08 2.24 11.40
CA PRO A 89 9.96 2.13 12.87
C PRO A 89 8.98 3.15 13.46
N GLU A 90 8.98 4.41 12.97
CA GLU A 90 8.04 5.42 13.45
C GLU A 90 6.60 5.06 13.11
N LEU A 91 6.33 4.51 11.93
CA LEU A 91 5.00 4.00 11.58
C LEU A 91 4.59 2.85 12.50
N ILE A 92 5.48 1.86 12.66
CA ILE A 92 5.23 0.65 13.45
C ILE A 92 4.93 0.98 14.91
N ASP A 93 5.63 1.96 15.49
CA ASP A 93 5.44 2.39 16.89
C ASP A 93 4.05 2.99 17.17
N HIS A 94 3.30 3.36 16.10
CA HIS A 94 1.96 3.93 16.23
C HIS A 94 0.84 2.96 15.84
N LEU A 95 1.18 1.74 15.39
CA LEU A 95 0.17 0.75 15.04
C LEU A 95 -0.55 0.24 16.28
N GLN A 96 -1.85 0.03 16.13
CA GLN A 96 -2.68 -0.66 17.12
C GLN A 96 -2.56 -2.18 16.91
N GLU A 97 -2.98 -2.95 17.92
CA GLU A 97 -2.90 -4.42 17.89
C GLU A 97 -3.61 -5.02 16.65
N ASP A 98 -4.71 -4.40 16.22
CA ASP A 98 -5.56 -4.86 15.12
C ASP A 98 -5.15 -4.33 13.74
N ASP A 99 -4.13 -3.49 13.66
CA ASP A 99 -3.71 -2.91 12.39
C ASP A 99 -2.98 -3.94 11.51
N LEU A 100 -3.23 -3.83 10.20
CA LEU A 100 -2.54 -4.57 9.15
C LEU A 100 -1.87 -3.60 8.19
N VAL A 101 -0.55 -3.68 8.08
CA VAL A 101 0.23 -2.94 7.08
C VAL A 101 0.50 -3.83 5.88
N ILE A 102 0.23 -3.33 4.68
CA ILE A 102 0.56 -3.97 3.41
C ILE A 102 1.47 -3.04 2.61
N ILE A 103 2.67 -3.52 2.27
CA ILE A 103 3.63 -2.82 1.42
C ILE A 103 3.73 -3.58 0.11
N THR A 104 3.47 -2.89 -1.00
CA THR A 104 3.46 -3.47 -2.34
C THR A 104 3.81 -2.42 -3.39
N ALA A 105 3.76 -2.79 -4.66
CA ALA A 105 3.86 -1.88 -5.80
C ALA A 105 2.70 -2.12 -6.78
N ASP A 106 2.36 -1.13 -7.58
CA ASP A 106 1.34 -1.18 -8.63
C ASP A 106 1.88 -1.72 -9.95
N HIS A 107 3.20 -1.64 -10.18
CA HIS A 107 3.93 -2.21 -11.32
C HIS A 107 5.41 -2.34 -11.01
N GLY A 108 6.17 -2.98 -11.91
CA GLY A 108 7.61 -3.01 -11.90
C GLY A 108 8.21 -1.79 -12.60
N ASN A 109 9.38 -1.37 -12.17
CA ASN A 109 10.20 -0.39 -12.87
C ASN A 109 11.68 -0.57 -12.52
N ASP A 110 12.39 -1.42 -13.29
CA ASP A 110 13.83 -1.65 -13.09
C ASP A 110 14.64 -0.40 -13.49
N PRO A 111 15.25 0.31 -12.54
CA PRO A 111 16.02 1.51 -12.83
C PRO A 111 17.34 1.23 -13.57
N THR A 112 17.67 -0.04 -13.85
CA THR A 112 18.86 -0.43 -14.63
C THR A 112 18.53 -0.85 -16.06
N ALA A 113 17.22 -0.95 -16.41
CA ALA A 113 16.78 -1.31 -17.75
C ALA A 113 17.03 -0.19 -18.77
N GLU A 114 17.07 -0.54 -20.06
CA GLU A 114 17.11 0.43 -21.15
C GLU A 114 15.74 1.13 -21.33
N GLY A 115 15.76 2.34 -21.89
CA GLY A 115 14.57 3.14 -22.15
C GLY A 115 14.01 3.80 -20.91
N THR A 116 12.78 4.30 -20.96
CA THR A 116 12.10 5.06 -19.90
C THR A 116 10.78 4.47 -19.46
N ASP A 117 10.30 3.42 -20.16
CA ASP A 117 9.02 2.79 -19.85
C ASP A 117 9.12 1.87 -18.63
N HIS A 118 7.98 1.56 -18.02
CA HIS A 118 7.91 0.58 -16.95
C HIS A 118 8.44 -0.78 -17.43
N THR A 119 9.05 -1.52 -16.53
CA THR A 119 9.50 -2.88 -16.80
C THR A 119 8.57 -3.91 -16.16
N ARG A 120 8.67 -5.16 -16.59
CA ARG A 120 7.78 -6.24 -16.16
C ARG A 120 8.45 -7.09 -15.11
N GLU A 121 8.36 -6.63 -13.88
CA GLU A 121 8.95 -7.29 -12.71
C GLU A 121 7.87 -7.89 -11.81
N TYR A 122 8.26 -8.88 -11.00
CA TYR A 122 7.45 -9.26 -9.85
C TYR A 122 7.48 -8.14 -8.83
N ILE A 123 6.30 -7.78 -8.31
CA ILE A 123 6.19 -6.81 -7.23
C ILE A 123 6.32 -7.48 -5.86
N PRO A 124 6.86 -6.79 -4.85
CA PRO A 124 6.85 -7.29 -3.48
C PRO A 124 5.42 -7.25 -2.91
N VAL A 125 5.14 -8.19 -2.00
CA VAL A 125 3.98 -8.12 -1.10
C VAL A 125 4.49 -8.45 0.29
N LEU A 126 4.60 -7.45 1.15
CA LEU A 126 5.00 -7.58 2.54
C LEU A 126 3.81 -7.20 3.40
N MET A 127 3.46 -8.06 4.36
CA MET A 127 2.36 -7.84 5.28
C MET A 127 2.86 -7.95 6.71
N PHE A 128 2.42 -7.01 7.56
CA PHE A 128 2.80 -6.93 8.96
C PHE A 128 1.60 -6.55 9.81
N SER A 129 1.46 -7.20 10.95
CA SER A 129 0.51 -6.82 12.00
C SER A 129 1.16 -7.06 13.36
N PRO A 130 0.93 -6.21 14.39
CA PRO A 130 1.40 -6.46 15.75
C PRO A 130 0.90 -7.79 16.33
N LYS A 131 -0.20 -8.36 15.82
CA LYS A 131 -0.74 -9.67 16.24
C LYS A 131 0.07 -10.86 15.72
N ILE A 132 0.92 -10.67 14.72
CA ILE A 132 1.64 -11.75 14.05
C ILE A 132 3.06 -11.81 14.61
N ASP A 133 3.38 -12.86 15.36
CA ASP A 133 4.66 -13.07 16.05
C ASP A 133 5.59 -14.04 15.31
N ALA A 134 5.20 -14.54 14.14
CA ALA A 134 6.01 -15.46 13.36
C ALA A 134 6.09 -15.02 11.90
N TYR A 135 7.22 -15.31 11.25
CA TYR A 135 7.37 -15.18 9.81
C TYR A 135 6.54 -16.24 9.08
N HIS A 136 5.76 -15.81 8.10
CA HIS A 136 5.02 -16.66 7.19
C HIS A 136 5.40 -16.32 5.76
N GLU A 137 5.71 -17.33 4.95
CA GLU A 137 5.90 -17.17 3.52
C GLU A 137 4.54 -17.22 2.83
N LEU A 138 4.16 -16.13 2.15
CA LEU A 138 2.92 -16.07 1.38
C LEU A 138 3.08 -16.82 0.07
N SER A 139 2.09 -17.61 -0.31
CA SER A 139 2.05 -18.22 -1.63
C SER A 139 1.85 -17.13 -2.68
N GLY A 140 2.72 -17.08 -3.69
CA GLY A 140 2.63 -16.11 -4.77
C GLY A 140 1.28 -16.14 -5.50
N ASP A 141 0.91 -15.03 -6.12
CA ASP A 141 -0.28 -14.92 -6.96
C ASP A 141 0.08 -14.20 -8.27
N THR A 142 -0.82 -14.29 -9.24
CA THR A 142 -0.69 -13.67 -10.56
C THR A 142 -1.64 -12.48 -10.75
N THR A 143 -2.37 -12.09 -9.71
CA THR A 143 -3.32 -11.00 -9.75
C THR A 143 -3.18 -10.03 -8.58
N PHE A 144 -3.25 -8.72 -8.85
CA PHE A 144 -3.32 -7.67 -7.84
C PHE A 144 -4.59 -7.72 -6.98
N SER A 145 -5.63 -8.40 -7.47
CA SER A 145 -6.92 -8.53 -6.75
C SER A 145 -6.80 -9.22 -5.40
N SER A 146 -5.72 -9.98 -5.15
CA SER A 146 -5.49 -10.67 -3.87
C SER A 146 -5.25 -9.71 -2.72
N ILE A 147 -4.66 -8.53 -2.98
CA ILE A 147 -4.56 -7.46 -1.97
C ILE A 147 -5.96 -6.95 -1.61
N GLY A 148 -6.79 -6.65 -2.62
CA GLY A 148 -8.18 -6.26 -2.40
C GLY A 148 -9.02 -7.33 -1.72
N ALA A 149 -8.78 -8.62 -2.04
CA ALA A 149 -9.45 -9.74 -1.38
C ALA A 149 -9.04 -9.87 0.10
N THR A 150 -7.76 -9.67 0.42
CA THR A 150 -7.26 -9.68 1.79
C THR A 150 -7.87 -8.53 2.61
N ILE A 151 -7.94 -7.33 2.03
CA ILE A 151 -8.59 -6.18 2.67
C ILE A 151 -10.08 -6.47 2.90
N ALA A 152 -10.81 -6.94 1.89
CA ALA A 152 -12.24 -7.24 2.00
C ALA A 152 -12.53 -8.31 3.05
N ASP A 153 -11.70 -9.35 3.11
CA ASP A 153 -11.80 -10.43 4.11
C ASP A 153 -11.54 -9.90 5.52
N ASN A 154 -10.51 -9.06 5.70
CA ASN A 154 -10.19 -8.43 6.99
C ASN A 154 -11.34 -7.59 7.55
N PHE A 155 -12.07 -6.87 6.70
CA PHE A 155 -13.24 -6.07 7.09
C PHE A 155 -14.56 -6.84 7.03
N ASN A 156 -14.52 -8.13 6.70
CA ASN A 156 -15.71 -8.99 6.56
C ASN A 156 -16.77 -8.38 5.61
N VAL A 157 -16.31 -7.83 4.48
CA VAL A 157 -17.14 -7.29 3.42
C VAL A 157 -17.09 -8.17 2.16
N GLU A 158 -17.90 -7.85 1.14
CA GLU A 158 -17.98 -8.63 -0.10
C GLU A 158 -16.61 -8.73 -0.79
N LEU A 159 -16.16 -9.96 -1.01
CA LEU A 159 -14.91 -10.26 -1.69
C LEU A 159 -14.97 -9.87 -3.17
N PRO A 160 -13.88 -9.38 -3.76
CA PRO A 160 -13.79 -9.17 -5.20
C PRO A 160 -13.93 -10.50 -5.95
N LYS A 161 -14.36 -10.43 -7.21
CA LYS A 161 -14.57 -11.61 -8.07
C LYS A 161 -13.30 -12.46 -8.26
N TYR A 162 -12.14 -11.84 -8.20
CA TYR A 162 -10.84 -12.46 -8.43
C TYR A 162 -9.92 -12.18 -7.24
N GLY A 163 -8.85 -12.99 -7.12
CA GLY A 163 -7.91 -12.92 -6.02
C GLY A 163 -8.28 -13.82 -4.85
N LYS A 164 -7.34 -13.98 -3.94
CA LYS A 164 -7.51 -14.75 -2.70
C LYS A 164 -7.05 -13.91 -1.51
N SER A 165 -7.65 -14.11 -0.36
CA SER A 165 -7.18 -13.52 0.88
C SER A 165 -5.92 -14.22 1.37
N TYR A 166 -4.97 -13.45 1.89
CA TYR A 166 -3.76 -13.96 2.54
C TYR A 166 -3.90 -14.09 4.07
N LEU A 167 -5.00 -13.67 4.70
CA LEU A 167 -5.15 -13.68 6.15
C LEU A 167 -4.86 -15.07 6.76
N LYS A 168 -5.42 -16.12 6.15
CA LYS A 168 -5.18 -17.49 6.60
C LYS A 168 -3.71 -17.91 6.50
N GLU A 169 -2.98 -17.45 5.47
CA GLU A 169 -1.55 -17.74 5.30
C GLU A 169 -0.71 -16.96 6.31
N MET A 170 -1.19 -15.81 6.77
CA MET A 170 -0.56 -14.99 7.80
C MET A 170 -0.83 -15.51 9.22
N GLY A 171 -1.75 -16.46 9.40
CA GLY A 171 -2.11 -17.02 10.71
C GLY A 171 -3.13 -16.18 11.49
N VAL A 172 -3.87 -15.32 10.82
CA VAL A 172 -4.96 -14.51 11.39
C VAL A 172 -6.31 -14.91 10.81
#